data_b25a11bf4cbcd98e59a00a70368020ac
#
_entry.id   b25a11bf4cbcd98e59a00a70368020ac
#
_cell.length_a   1.000
_cell.length_b   1.000
_cell.length_c   1.000
_cell.angle_alpha   90.00
_cell.angle_beta   90.00
_cell.angle_gamma   90.00
#
_symmetry.space_group_name_H-M   'P 1'
#
loop_
_entity.id
_entity.type
_entity.pdbx_description
1 polymer ?
#
loop_
_entity_poly.entity_id
_entity_poly.type
_entity_poly.pdbx_seq_one_letter_code
_entity_poly.pdbx_strand_id
1 'polypeptide(L)'
;MGKKINRCLYDRSSVLLINFLVFFIVNLFYVLVMRPKIPLIEVQDLRQRFGAQEVLRGFSLSVQRGETMVLLGGSGGGKSVFLKHLIGLMRPVSGKVLIEGEDISTFTERELEPIRRKIGMLFQDGALFDSMTVFENVAFPLKERGIRDEKILQYKVSKALELVSLQGHEYKMPVNLSGGMRKRVALARAIISEPACILYDEPTAGLDPIVSDTINRLIRRLQRQLQVTSLVVTHDMTSTNHIADRVAMLHQGKLHFCGTLQEFHASRDPLVRDFIDGRSHEID
;
A
#
# COMPACT_ATOMS: atom_id res chain seq x y z
N MET A 1 47.97 -63.54 12.37
CA MET A 1 47.51 -62.53 11.37
C MET A 1 46.64 -61.54 12.06
N GLY A 2 47.16 -60.40 12.50
CA GLY A 2 46.45 -59.37 13.25
C GLY A 2 46.06 -58.21 12.32
N LYS A 3 44.78 -57.97 12.19
CA LYS A 3 44.23 -56.78 11.47
C LYS A 3 44.37 -55.56 12.36
N LYS A 4 45.23 -54.60 11.97
CA LYS A 4 45.27 -53.26 12.53
C LYS A 4 44.02 -52.51 12.15
N ILE A 5 43.19 -52.16 13.12
CA ILE A 5 42.07 -51.22 12.97
C ILE A 5 42.65 -49.81 13.01
N ASN A 6 42.65 -49.12 11.88
CA ASN A 6 43.01 -47.71 11.79
C ASN A 6 41.96 -46.92 12.55
N ARG A 7 42.29 -46.41 13.75
CA ARG A 7 41.53 -45.35 14.41
C ARG A 7 41.80 -44.05 13.65
N CYS A 8 40.78 -43.62 12.91
CA CYS A 8 40.74 -42.28 12.35
C CYS A 8 40.70 -41.28 13.53
N LEU A 9 41.86 -40.68 13.81
CA LEU A 9 41.96 -39.59 14.79
C LEU A 9 41.26 -38.36 14.21
N TYR A 10 40.02 -38.16 14.60
CA TYR A 10 39.38 -36.87 14.43
C TYR A 10 40.15 -35.88 15.30
N ASP A 11 40.92 -35.02 14.65
CA ASP A 11 41.68 -33.96 15.32
C ASP A 11 40.71 -33.01 16.03
N ARG A 12 40.94 -32.81 17.36
CA ARG A 12 40.11 -31.90 18.18
C ARG A 12 40.02 -30.49 17.59
N SER A 13 41.03 -30.06 16.85
CA SER A 13 41.06 -28.78 16.14
C SER A 13 40.02 -28.72 15.00
N SER A 14 39.82 -29.80 14.25
CA SER A 14 38.83 -29.89 13.17
C SER A 14 37.39 -29.85 13.71
N VAL A 15 37.12 -30.49 14.85
CA VAL A 15 35.79 -30.47 15.51
C VAL A 15 35.48 -29.08 16.05
N LEU A 16 36.46 -28.38 16.62
CA LEU A 16 36.32 -27.00 17.09
C LEU A 16 36.05 -26.03 15.94
N LEU A 17 36.74 -26.20 14.81
CA LEU A 17 36.54 -25.36 13.61
C LEU A 17 35.15 -25.55 13.01
N ILE A 18 34.66 -26.79 12.93
CA ILE A 18 33.32 -27.12 12.44
C ILE A 18 32.25 -26.50 13.36
N ASN A 19 32.40 -26.66 14.68
CA ASN A 19 31.45 -26.07 15.64
C ASN A 19 31.44 -24.54 15.59
N PHE A 20 32.59 -23.90 15.40
CA PHE A 20 32.69 -22.45 15.23
C PHE A 20 32.03 -21.99 13.91
N LEU A 21 32.24 -22.73 12.82
CA LEU A 21 31.63 -22.42 11.52
C LEU A 21 30.13 -22.59 11.56
N VAL A 22 29.64 -23.67 12.18
CA VAL A 22 28.20 -23.92 12.37
C VAL A 22 27.57 -22.82 13.25
N PHE A 23 28.23 -22.46 14.36
CA PHE A 23 27.78 -21.38 15.23
C PHE A 23 27.73 -20.04 14.47
N PHE A 24 28.72 -19.73 13.65
CA PHE A 24 28.78 -18.51 12.85
C PHE A 24 27.71 -18.50 11.76
N ILE A 25 27.48 -19.61 11.05
CA ILE A 25 26.42 -19.76 10.04
C ILE A 25 25.03 -19.64 10.68
N VAL A 26 24.80 -20.31 11.82
CA VAL A 26 23.55 -20.25 12.54
C VAL A 26 23.25 -18.83 13.05
N ASN A 27 24.25 -18.14 13.61
CA ASN A 27 24.10 -16.74 14.02
C ASN A 27 23.90 -15.80 12.84
N LEU A 28 24.61 -15.99 11.72
CA LEU A 28 24.46 -15.22 10.50
C LEU A 28 23.05 -15.45 9.90
N PHE A 29 22.59 -16.71 9.90
CA PHE A 29 21.25 -17.07 9.47
C PHE A 29 20.17 -16.46 10.39
N TYR A 30 20.39 -16.50 11.72
CA TYR A 30 19.51 -15.91 12.71
C TYR A 30 19.42 -14.38 12.54
N VAL A 31 20.55 -13.70 12.34
CA VAL A 31 20.60 -12.24 12.09
C VAL A 31 19.96 -11.86 10.75
N LEU A 32 20.12 -12.68 9.71
CA LEU A 32 19.54 -12.44 8.39
C LEU A 32 18.02 -12.73 8.36
N VAL A 33 17.57 -13.78 9.05
CA VAL A 33 16.17 -14.24 9.03
C VAL A 33 15.32 -13.53 10.08
N MET A 34 15.92 -13.16 11.21
CA MET A 34 15.25 -12.52 12.35
C MET A 34 15.35 -10.99 12.37
N ARG A 35 15.93 -10.36 11.34
CA ARG A 35 15.78 -8.89 11.23
C ARG A 35 14.29 -8.57 11.13
N PRO A 36 13.71 -7.76 12.04
CA PRO A 36 12.34 -7.33 11.91
C PRO A 36 12.22 -6.66 10.53
N LYS A 37 11.33 -7.18 9.69
CA LYS A 37 11.08 -6.58 8.38
C LYS A 37 10.54 -5.17 8.65
N ILE A 38 11.31 -4.17 8.24
CA ILE A 38 10.88 -2.76 8.34
C ILE A 38 9.61 -2.63 7.51
N PRO A 39 8.47 -2.20 8.12
CA PRO A 39 7.25 -1.94 7.37
C PRO A 39 7.52 -0.94 6.25
N LEU A 40 6.76 -1.03 5.16
CA LEU A 40 6.84 -0.01 4.12
C LEU A 40 6.26 1.32 4.61
N ILE A 41 5.15 1.23 5.34
CA ILE A 41 4.49 2.37 5.98
C ILE A 41 4.33 2.04 7.46
N GLU A 42 4.74 2.96 8.33
CA GLU A 42 4.48 2.89 9.76
C GLU A 42 4.02 4.26 10.26
N VAL A 43 2.94 4.26 11.01
CA VAL A 43 2.38 5.48 11.63
C VAL A 43 2.29 5.24 13.12
N GLN A 44 2.79 6.20 13.90
CA GLN A 44 2.89 6.11 15.35
C GLN A 44 2.20 7.29 16.01
N ASP A 45 1.16 7.04 16.82
CA ASP A 45 0.36 8.01 17.60
C ASP A 45 -0.03 9.27 16.80
N LEU A 46 -0.45 9.08 15.54
CA LEU A 46 -0.78 10.17 14.63
C LEU A 46 -2.00 10.94 15.13
N ARG A 47 -1.84 12.25 15.34
CA ARG A 47 -2.92 13.15 15.74
C ARG A 47 -3.09 14.28 14.74
N GLN A 48 -4.34 14.52 14.39
CA GLN A 48 -4.72 15.63 13.51
C GLN A 48 -6.02 16.28 13.97
N ARG A 49 -6.03 17.61 13.96
CA ARG A 49 -7.21 18.42 14.26
C ARG A 49 -7.41 19.53 13.25
N PHE A 50 -8.65 19.94 13.09
CA PHE A 50 -9.05 21.11 12.32
C PHE A 50 -9.87 22.01 13.24
N GLY A 51 -9.32 23.16 13.65
CA GLY A 51 -9.91 23.94 14.72
C GLY A 51 -10.07 23.14 16.01
N ALA A 52 -11.30 23.04 16.52
CA ALA A 52 -11.62 22.26 17.72
C ALA A 52 -11.86 20.75 17.44
N GLN A 53 -12.06 20.35 16.19
CA GLN A 53 -12.38 18.97 15.83
C GLN A 53 -11.12 18.13 15.71
N GLU A 54 -10.94 17.14 16.59
CA GLU A 54 -9.94 16.09 16.42
C GLU A 54 -10.44 15.02 15.45
N VAL A 55 -9.70 14.82 14.36
CA VAL A 55 -10.01 13.84 13.31
C VAL A 55 -9.22 12.55 13.49
N LEU A 56 -7.94 12.65 13.84
CA LEU A 56 -7.09 11.50 14.22
C LEU A 56 -6.63 11.71 15.67
N ARG A 57 -6.81 10.66 16.50
CA ARG A 57 -6.68 10.73 17.95
C ARG A 57 -5.67 9.72 18.48
N GLY A 58 -4.43 9.73 17.93
CA GLY A 58 -3.41 8.77 18.29
C GLY A 58 -3.52 7.48 17.47
N PHE A 59 -3.75 7.64 16.17
CA PHE A 59 -3.85 6.52 15.23
C PHE A 59 -2.46 5.93 14.96
N SER A 60 -2.33 4.60 15.12
CA SER A 60 -1.09 3.85 14.82
C SER A 60 -1.40 2.69 13.90
N LEU A 61 -0.60 2.50 12.85
CA LEU A 61 -0.77 1.42 11.87
C LEU A 61 0.56 1.08 11.21
N SER A 62 0.79 -0.21 10.93
CA SER A 62 1.91 -0.67 10.12
C SER A 62 1.43 -1.46 8.91
N VAL A 63 1.99 -1.16 7.72
CA VAL A 63 1.73 -1.85 6.46
C VAL A 63 3.01 -2.52 5.99
N GLN A 64 2.95 -3.84 5.81
CA GLN A 64 4.10 -4.63 5.40
C GLN A 64 4.31 -4.56 3.89
N ARG A 65 5.56 -4.82 3.46
CA ARG A 65 5.86 -4.86 2.01
C ARG A 65 5.11 -5.98 1.32
N GLY A 66 4.50 -5.66 0.18
CA GLY A 66 3.81 -6.62 -0.69
C GLY A 66 2.41 -7.04 -0.21
N GLU A 67 1.92 -6.54 0.94
CA GLU A 67 0.54 -6.81 1.37
C GLU A 67 -0.46 -5.81 0.79
N THR A 68 -1.70 -6.21 0.75
CA THR A 68 -2.84 -5.30 0.60
C THR A 68 -3.48 -5.08 1.97
N MET A 69 -3.22 -3.91 2.55
CA MET A 69 -3.89 -3.44 3.75
C MET A 69 -5.14 -2.65 3.37
N VAL A 70 -6.29 -3.01 3.92
CA VAL A 70 -7.51 -2.22 3.77
C VAL A 70 -7.81 -1.48 5.08
N LEU A 71 -7.93 -0.17 5.00
CA LEU A 71 -8.38 0.68 6.11
C LEU A 71 -9.88 0.96 5.93
N LEU A 72 -10.68 0.30 6.75
CA LEU A 72 -12.12 0.49 6.83
C LEU A 72 -12.49 1.63 7.78
N GLY A 73 -13.64 2.23 7.55
CA GLY A 73 -14.22 3.22 8.46
C GLY A 73 -15.37 3.98 7.82
N GLY A 74 -16.22 4.57 8.63
CA GLY A 74 -17.34 5.40 8.18
C GLY A 74 -16.92 6.62 7.36
N SER A 75 -17.85 7.19 6.60
CA SER A 75 -17.64 8.45 5.88
C SER A 75 -17.29 9.58 6.85
N GLY A 76 -16.33 10.43 6.47
CA GLY A 76 -15.84 11.49 7.36
C GLY A 76 -14.93 11.04 8.51
N GLY A 77 -14.67 9.73 8.66
CA GLY A 77 -13.88 9.17 9.77
C GLY A 77 -12.38 9.47 9.75
N GLY A 78 -11.87 10.25 8.79
CA GLY A 78 -10.45 10.65 8.74
C GLY A 78 -9.58 9.83 7.78
N LYS A 79 -10.15 8.89 7.00
CA LYS A 79 -9.40 8.01 6.08
C LYS A 79 -8.59 8.79 5.03
N SER A 80 -9.20 9.72 4.31
CA SER A 80 -8.50 10.55 3.32
C SER A 80 -7.53 11.55 3.99
N VAL A 81 -7.81 11.98 5.22
CA VAL A 81 -6.87 12.78 6.03
C VAL A 81 -5.62 11.95 6.34
N PHE A 82 -5.80 10.70 6.74
CA PHE A 82 -4.69 9.77 6.96
C PHE A 82 -3.84 9.60 5.70
N LEU A 83 -4.44 9.35 4.51
CA LEU A 83 -3.68 9.23 3.26
C LEU A 83 -2.86 10.47 2.93
N LYS A 84 -3.39 11.67 3.21
CA LYS A 84 -2.67 12.95 2.97
C LYS A 84 -1.40 13.07 3.80
N HIS A 85 -1.35 12.49 5.01
CA HIS A 85 -0.13 12.45 5.81
C HIS A 85 0.94 11.54 5.19
N LEU A 86 0.56 10.40 4.60
CA LEU A 86 1.49 9.43 4.01
C LEU A 86 2.27 9.98 2.81
N ILE A 87 1.71 10.96 2.11
CA ILE A 87 2.35 11.63 0.97
C ILE A 87 2.84 13.06 1.32
N GLY A 88 2.80 13.42 2.61
CA GLY A 88 3.26 14.70 3.10
C GLY A 88 2.45 15.91 2.60
N LEU A 89 1.21 15.71 2.12
CA LEU A 89 0.28 16.82 1.82
C LEU A 89 -0.29 17.46 3.08
N MET A 90 -0.09 16.81 4.23
CA MET A 90 -0.51 17.32 5.52
C MET A 90 0.51 16.95 6.58
N ARG A 91 0.90 17.92 7.39
CA ARG A 91 1.77 17.69 8.55
C ARG A 91 0.92 17.30 9.76
N PRO A 92 1.31 16.30 10.53
CA PRO A 92 0.59 15.92 11.74
C PRO A 92 0.75 17.00 12.83
N VAL A 93 -0.25 17.11 13.70
CA VAL A 93 -0.13 17.93 14.92
C VAL A 93 0.86 17.28 15.90
N SER A 94 0.83 15.95 15.99
CA SER A 94 1.82 15.12 16.70
C SER A 94 1.80 13.70 16.18
N GLY A 95 2.78 12.90 16.61
CA GLY A 95 3.01 11.54 16.13
C GLY A 95 3.99 11.52 14.97
N LYS A 96 4.19 10.33 14.39
CA LYS A 96 5.16 10.10 13.32
C LYS A 96 4.55 9.35 12.16
N VAL A 97 5.06 9.66 10.96
CA VAL A 97 4.81 8.93 9.72
C VAL A 97 6.15 8.49 9.17
N LEU A 98 6.35 7.17 9.13
CA LEU A 98 7.58 6.58 8.62
C LEU A 98 7.29 5.86 7.30
N ILE A 99 8.10 6.17 6.29
CA ILE A 99 8.12 5.46 5.01
C ILE A 99 9.46 4.75 4.88
N GLU A 100 9.46 3.43 4.80
CA GLU A 100 10.68 2.61 4.79
C GLU A 100 11.61 2.86 6.02
N GLY A 101 11.00 3.22 7.16
CA GLY A 101 11.71 3.53 8.40
C GLY A 101 12.19 4.99 8.52
N GLU A 102 12.00 5.82 7.49
CA GLU A 102 12.37 7.23 7.48
C GLU A 102 11.18 8.10 7.93
N ASP A 103 11.34 8.88 8.99
CA ASP A 103 10.30 9.76 9.53
C ASP A 103 10.14 11.02 8.67
N ILE A 104 9.02 11.09 7.94
CA ILE A 104 8.71 12.17 7.01
C ILE A 104 7.87 13.30 7.63
N SER A 105 7.54 13.23 8.91
CA SER A 105 6.57 14.11 9.57
C SER A 105 6.96 15.59 9.51
N THR A 106 8.26 15.87 9.45
CA THR A 106 8.82 17.22 9.46
C THR A 106 9.49 17.63 8.15
N PHE A 107 9.45 16.75 7.14
CA PHE A 107 10.14 16.97 5.86
C PHE A 107 9.64 18.23 5.15
N THR A 108 10.56 18.91 4.49
CA THR A 108 10.28 19.99 3.53
C THR A 108 9.76 19.42 2.22
N GLU A 109 9.17 20.26 1.36
CA GLU A 109 8.70 19.84 0.03
C GLU A 109 9.81 19.17 -0.80
N ARG A 110 11.04 19.64 -0.71
CA ARG A 110 12.19 19.08 -1.42
C ARG A 110 12.56 17.69 -0.90
N GLU A 111 12.47 17.45 0.40
CA GLU A 111 12.75 16.16 1.03
C GLU A 111 11.62 15.17 0.78
N LEU A 112 10.39 15.63 0.60
CA LEU A 112 9.22 14.78 0.26
C LEU A 112 9.25 14.30 -1.19
N GLU A 113 9.95 14.97 -2.10
CA GLU A 113 9.95 14.57 -3.52
C GLU A 113 10.42 13.11 -3.74
N PRO A 114 11.58 12.66 -3.21
CA PRO A 114 11.99 11.25 -3.35
C PRO A 114 11.03 10.27 -2.67
N ILE A 115 10.34 10.66 -1.61
CA ILE A 115 9.30 9.83 -0.95
C ILE A 115 8.08 9.67 -1.86
N ARG A 116 7.57 10.79 -2.40
CA ARG A 116 6.41 10.78 -3.32
C ARG A 116 6.69 9.98 -4.60
N ARG A 117 7.94 9.87 -5.03
CA ARG A 117 8.33 9.01 -6.16
C ARG A 117 8.13 7.52 -5.90
N LYS A 118 8.16 7.10 -4.63
CA LYS A 118 7.94 5.71 -4.21
C LYS A 118 6.47 5.36 -4.04
N ILE A 119 5.58 6.36 -4.08
CA ILE A 119 4.16 6.20 -3.76
C ILE A 119 3.33 6.62 -4.98
N GLY A 120 2.56 5.68 -5.53
CA GLY A 120 1.48 5.97 -6.46
C GLY A 120 0.20 6.28 -5.70
N MET A 121 -0.70 7.09 -6.28
CA MET A 121 -1.98 7.38 -5.66
C MET A 121 -3.12 7.36 -6.67
N LEU A 122 -4.19 6.64 -6.33
CA LEU A 122 -5.49 6.68 -6.98
C LEU A 122 -6.45 7.48 -6.09
N PHE A 123 -6.84 8.66 -6.53
CA PHE A 123 -7.82 9.51 -5.85
C PHE A 123 -9.26 9.04 -6.14
N GLN A 124 -10.18 9.40 -5.26
CA GLN A 124 -11.59 9.00 -5.33
C GLN A 124 -12.22 9.27 -6.71
N ASP A 125 -11.98 10.43 -7.32
CA ASP A 125 -12.52 10.76 -8.66
C ASP A 125 -11.52 10.50 -9.80
N GLY A 126 -10.39 9.84 -9.51
CA GLY A 126 -9.30 9.59 -10.44
C GLY A 126 -8.38 10.80 -10.65
N ALA A 127 -8.86 12.03 -10.41
CA ALA A 127 -8.10 13.29 -10.54
C ALA A 127 -7.31 13.38 -11.86
N LEU A 128 -7.95 13.04 -12.99
CA LEU A 128 -7.35 13.21 -14.31
C LEU A 128 -7.37 14.69 -14.70
N PHE A 129 -6.38 15.12 -15.45
CA PHE A 129 -6.37 16.43 -16.09
C PHE A 129 -7.29 16.40 -17.32
N ASP A 130 -8.40 17.12 -17.27
CA ASP A 130 -9.41 17.12 -18.32
C ASP A 130 -8.91 17.71 -19.63
N SER A 131 -7.89 18.56 -19.58
CA SER A 131 -7.21 19.16 -20.74
C SER A 131 -6.16 18.27 -21.40
N MET A 132 -5.90 17.10 -20.85
CA MET A 132 -4.90 16.15 -21.31
C MET A 132 -5.55 14.86 -21.81
N THR A 133 -5.01 14.28 -22.88
CA THR A 133 -5.38 12.94 -23.33
C THR A 133 -5.04 11.87 -22.30
N VAL A 134 -5.51 10.64 -22.51
CA VAL A 134 -5.12 9.47 -21.68
C VAL A 134 -3.60 9.30 -21.68
N PHE A 135 -2.96 9.38 -22.85
CA PHE A 135 -1.50 9.30 -22.98
C PHE A 135 -0.80 10.35 -22.12
N GLU A 136 -1.20 11.60 -22.22
CA GLU A 136 -0.59 12.71 -21.48
C GLU A 136 -0.80 12.57 -19.97
N ASN A 137 -2.01 12.19 -19.54
CA ASN A 137 -2.29 11.91 -18.14
C ASN A 137 -1.39 10.82 -17.57
N VAL A 138 -1.24 9.70 -18.29
CA VAL A 138 -0.39 8.58 -17.87
C VAL A 138 1.08 8.93 -17.92
N ALA A 139 1.53 9.66 -18.95
CA ALA A 139 2.93 10.09 -19.10
C ALA A 139 3.34 11.19 -18.10
N PHE A 140 2.38 11.93 -17.55
CA PHE A 140 2.61 13.11 -16.72
C PHE A 140 3.67 12.90 -15.61
N PRO A 141 3.61 11.84 -14.78
CA PRO A 141 4.60 11.64 -13.72
C PRO A 141 6.03 11.44 -14.25
N LEU A 142 6.19 10.87 -15.43
CA LEU A 142 7.49 10.67 -16.06
C LEU A 142 8.03 12.00 -16.63
N LYS A 143 7.15 12.81 -17.23
CA LYS A 143 7.49 14.13 -17.74
C LYS A 143 7.93 15.08 -16.61
N GLU A 144 7.26 15.04 -15.46
CA GLU A 144 7.65 15.80 -14.26
C GLU A 144 9.03 15.38 -13.73
N ARG A 145 9.41 14.11 -13.91
CA ARG A 145 10.77 13.61 -13.60
C ARG A 145 11.82 13.94 -14.65
N GLY A 146 11.47 14.74 -15.67
CA GLY A 146 12.39 15.17 -16.73
C GLY A 146 12.57 14.18 -17.88
N ILE A 147 11.79 13.09 -17.94
CA ILE A 147 11.83 12.17 -19.08
C ILE A 147 11.12 12.84 -20.26
N ARG A 148 11.86 13.13 -21.35
CA ARG A 148 11.38 13.83 -22.54
C ARG A 148 11.45 12.97 -23.81
N ASP A 149 12.11 11.81 -23.75
CA ASP A 149 12.24 10.90 -24.90
C ASP A 149 10.87 10.29 -25.22
N GLU A 150 10.33 10.65 -26.38
CA GLU A 150 9.00 10.21 -26.82
C GLU A 150 8.91 8.68 -27.00
N LYS A 151 9.99 8.01 -27.42
CA LYS A 151 9.99 6.54 -27.57
C LYS A 151 9.88 5.85 -26.22
N ILE A 152 10.59 6.38 -25.20
CA ILE A 152 10.51 5.89 -23.82
C ILE A 152 9.11 6.11 -23.27
N LEU A 153 8.54 7.31 -23.46
CA LEU A 153 7.19 7.64 -23.00
C LEU A 153 6.15 6.73 -23.65
N GLN A 154 6.19 6.58 -24.98
CA GLN A 154 5.27 5.69 -25.71
C GLN A 154 5.35 4.26 -25.22
N TYR A 155 6.55 3.71 -25.04
CA TYR A 155 6.73 2.36 -24.52
C TYR A 155 6.16 2.20 -23.12
N LYS A 156 6.52 3.10 -22.18
CA LYS A 156 6.06 3.00 -20.77
C LYS A 156 4.55 3.22 -20.64
N VAL A 157 3.98 4.17 -21.39
CA VAL A 157 2.52 4.41 -21.40
C VAL A 157 1.77 3.22 -21.97
N SER A 158 2.22 2.66 -23.11
CA SER A 158 1.61 1.47 -23.69
C SER A 158 1.61 0.29 -22.70
N LYS A 159 2.72 0.05 -21.99
CA LYS A 159 2.80 -0.98 -20.96
C LYS A 159 1.87 -0.71 -19.78
N ALA A 160 1.80 0.52 -19.30
CA ALA A 160 0.89 0.87 -18.19
C ALA A 160 -0.59 0.71 -18.60
N LEU A 161 -0.95 1.09 -19.82
CA LEU A 161 -2.31 0.91 -20.35
C LEU A 161 -2.65 -0.56 -20.60
N GLU A 162 -1.68 -1.38 -21.01
CA GLU A 162 -1.84 -2.84 -21.09
C GLU A 162 -2.20 -3.46 -19.73
N LEU A 163 -1.49 -3.09 -18.67
CA LEU A 163 -1.74 -3.56 -17.31
C LEU A 163 -3.17 -3.26 -16.82
N VAL A 164 -3.75 -2.15 -17.28
CA VAL A 164 -5.12 -1.76 -16.90
C VAL A 164 -6.16 -2.07 -17.97
N SER A 165 -5.79 -2.80 -19.04
CA SER A 165 -6.67 -3.20 -20.16
C SER A 165 -7.34 -2.01 -20.84
N LEU A 166 -6.53 -1.02 -21.23
CA LEU A 166 -6.95 0.21 -21.92
C LEU A 166 -6.12 0.53 -23.18
N GLN A 167 -5.50 -0.49 -23.80
CA GLN A 167 -4.80 -0.30 -25.08
C GLN A 167 -5.75 0.26 -26.14
N GLY A 168 -5.22 1.12 -27.02
CA GLY A 168 -5.99 1.74 -28.11
C GLY A 168 -6.85 2.93 -27.66
N HIS A 169 -6.68 3.39 -26.41
CA HIS A 169 -7.43 4.52 -25.87
C HIS A 169 -6.55 5.73 -25.56
N GLU A 170 -5.28 5.71 -26.01
CA GLU A 170 -4.23 6.67 -25.70
C GLU A 170 -4.61 8.11 -26.00
N TYR A 171 -5.33 8.34 -27.09
CA TYR A 171 -5.68 9.68 -27.59
C TYR A 171 -7.07 10.16 -27.17
N LYS A 172 -7.80 9.37 -26.38
CA LYS A 172 -9.09 9.82 -25.85
C LYS A 172 -8.91 10.87 -24.76
N MET A 173 -9.88 11.80 -24.69
CA MET A 173 -9.98 12.77 -23.59
C MET A 173 -10.75 12.14 -22.42
N PRO A 174 -10.48 12.54 -21.15
CA PRO A 174 -11.18 12.03 -19.96
C PRO A 174 -12.70 12.12 -20.05
N VAL A 175 -13.26 13.17 -20.67
CA VAL A 175 -14.70 13.37 -20.88
C VAL A 175 -15.34 12.24 -21.70
N ASN A 176 -14.56 11.57 -22.56
CA ASN A 176 -15.02 10.47 -23.41
C ASN A 176 -14.84 9.09 -22.78
N LEU A 177 -14.53 9.02 -21.48
CA LEU A 177 -14.30 7.80 -20.75
C LEU A 177 -15.46 7.53 -19.76
N SER A 178 -15.84 6.24 -19.61
CA SER A 178 -16.71 5.84 -18.52
C SER A 178 -16.02 6.01 -17.15
N GLY A 179 -16.80 6.01 -16.05
CA GLY A 179 -16.25 6.10 -14.70
C GLY A 179 -15.17 5.05 -14.41
N GLY A 180 -15.44 3.79 -14.77
CA GLY A 180 -14.47 2.71 -14.63
C GLY A 180 -13.22 2.87 -15.50
N MET A 181 -13.37 3.42 -16.72
CA MET A 181 -12.20 3.74 -17.57
C MET A 181 -11.37 4.87 -16.96
N ARG A 182 -12.00 5.93 -16.44
CA ARG A 182 -11.27 7.01 -15.74
C ARG A 182 -10.45 6.47 -14.56
N LYS A 183 -11.04 5.60 -13.73
CA LYS A 183 -10.31 4.94 -12.62
C LYS A 183 -9.11 4.12 -13.12
N ARG A 184 -9.28 3.36 -14.22
CA ARG A 184 -8.19 2.57 -14.82
C ARG A 184 -7.08 3.44 -15.41
N VAL A 185 -7.39 4.57 -16.06
CA VAL A 185 -6.38 5.54 -16.52
C VAL A 185 -5.62 6.15 -15.34
N ALA A 186 -6.33 6.56 -14.27
CA ALA A 186 -5.70 7.09 -13.08
C ALA A 186 -4.79 6.05 -12.39
N LEU A 187 -5.18 4.77 -12.44
CA LEU A 187 -4.34 3.68 -11.95
C LEU A 187 -3.10 3.45 -12.84
N ALA A 188 -3.25 3.52 -14.17
CA ALA A 188 -2.10 3.48 -15.10
C ALA A 188 -1.11 4.61 -14.79
N ARG A 189 -1.61 5.83 -14.52
CA ARG A 189 -0.78 6.97 -14.09
C ARG A 189 -0.10 6.71 -12.76
N ALA A 190 -0.77 6.05 -11.80
CA ALA A 190 -0.18 5.75 -10.51
C ALA A 190 0.96 4.73 -10.59
N ILE A 191 0.86 3.74 -11.50
CA ILE A 191 1.84 2.65 -11.62
C ILE A 191 3.00 2.93 -12.58
N ILE A 192 2.88 3.91 -13.48
CA ILE A 192 3.87 4.12 -14.56
C ILE A 192 5.28 4.41 -14.04
N SER A 193 5.36 4.93 -12.81
CA SER A 193 6.60 5.26 -12.12
C SER A 193 7.19 4.08 -11.33
N GLU A 194 6.60 2.91 -11.44
CA GLU A 194 7.02 1.69 -10.73
C GLU A 194 7.15 1.92 -9.19
N PRO A 195 6.07 2.38 -8.53
CA PRO A 195 6.12 2.74 -7.12
C PRO A 195 6.27 1.50 -6.22
N ALA A 196 6.84 1.70 -5.02
CA ALA A 196 6.89 0.66 -3.98
C ALA A 196 5.51 0.44 -3.30
N CYS A 197 4.68 1.48 -3.31
CA CYS A 197 3.34 1.46 -2.72
C CYS A 197 2.33 2.19 -3.60
N ILE A 198 1.08 1.70 -3.60
CA ILE A 198 -0.05 2.41 -4.19
C ILE A 198 -1.08 2.66 -3.08
N LEU A 199 -1.45 3.93 -2.93
CA LEU A 199 -2.53 4.38 -2.06
C LEU A 199 -3.81 4.51 -2.90
N TYR A 200 -4.90 3.96 -2.40
CA TYR A 200 -6.20 3.99 -3.06
C TYR A 200 -7.21 4.70 -2.14
N ASP A 201 -7.77 5.79 -2.60
CA ASP A 201 -8.83 6.51 -1.89
C ASP A 201 -10.17 6.18 -2.54
N GLU A 202 -10.99 5.33 -1.89
CA GLU A 202 -12.31 4.88 -2.32
C GLU A 202 -12.33 4.44 -3.80
N PRO A 203 -11.56 3.41 -4.19
CA PRO A 203 -11.33 3.08 -5.60
C PRO A 203 -12.60 2.68 -6.37
N THR A 204 -13.61 2.16 -5.70
CA THR A 204 -14.87 1.68 -6.29
C THR A 204 -16.05 2.63 -6.07
N ALA A 205 -15.84 3.75 -5.37
CA ALA A 205 -16.91 4.72 -5.10
C ALA A 205 -17.53 5.27 -6.40
N GLY A 206 -18.87 5.30 -6.44
CA GLY A 206 -19.62 5.81 -7.58
C GLY A 206 -19.66 4.90 -8.81
N LEU A 207 -19.23 3.65 -8.69
CA LEU A 207 -19.29 2.64 -9.74
C LEU A 207 -20.39 1.61 -9.44
N ASP A 208 -20.95 1.04 -10.51
CA ASP A 208 -21.85 -0.12 -10.37
C ASP A 208 -21.10 -1.37 -9.87
N PRO A 209 -21.80 -2.40 -9.35
CA PRO A 209 -21.17 -3.58 -8.76
C PRO A 209 -20.26 -4.36 -9.72
N ILE A 210 -20.59 -4.42 -11.02
CA ILE A 210 -19.82 -5.17 -12.02
C ILE A 210 -18.50 -4.45 -12.31
N VAL A 211 -18.56 -3.14 -12.49
CA VAL A 211 -17.36 -2.31 -12.70
C VAL A 211 -16.50 -2.29 -11.42
N SER A 212 -17.12 -2.23 -10.24
CA SER A 212 -16.42 -2.32 -8.94
C SER A 212 -15.64 -3.62 -8.82
N ASP A 213 -16.25 -4.77 -9.15
CA ASP A 213 -15.54 -6.07 -9.17
C ASP A 213 -14.35 -6.06 -10.14
N THR A 214 -14.51 -5.45 -11.32
CA THR A 214 -13.43 -5.31 -12.29
C THR A 214 -12.24 -4.51 -11.71
N ILE A 215 -12.51 -3.42 -10.99
CA ILE A 215 -11.47 -2.62 -10.33
C ILE A 215 -10.81 -3.42 -9.19
N ASN A 216 -11.58 -4.13 -8.38
CA ASN A 216 -11.05 -4.97 -7.29
C ASN A 216 -10.11 -6.06 -7.83
N ARG A 217 -10.52 -6.78 -8.87
CA ARG A 217 -9.66 -7.76 -9.55
C ARG A 217 -8.39 -7.13 -10.12
N LEU A 218 -8.50 -5.92 -10.67
CA LEU A 218 -7.36 -5.20 -11.20
C LEU A 218 -6.37 -4.83 -10.08
N ILE A 219 -6.83 -4.32 -8.94
CA ILE A 219 -6.00 -4.02 -7.76
C ILE A 219 -5.23 -5.27 -7.32
N ARG A 220 -5.92 -6.42 -7.16
CA ARG A 220 -5.27 -7.69 -6.78
C ARG A 220 -4.27 -8.18 -7.83
N ARG A 221 -4.61 -8.06 -9.11
CA ARG A 221 -3.70 -8.44 -10.20
C ARG A 221 -2.44 -7.61 -10.19
N LEU A 222 -2.55 -6.28 -10.07
CA LEU A 222 -1.41 -5.38 -10.04
C LEU A 222 -0.53 -5.63 -8.81
N GLN A 223 -1.12 -5.81 -7.63
CA GLN A 223 -0.37 -6.14 -6.43
C GLN A 223 0.49 -7.39 -6.63
N ARG A 224 -0.07 -8.46 -7.23
CA ARG A 224 0.64 -9.72 -7.47
C ARG A 224 1.68 -9.60 -8.58
N GLN A 225 1.35 -8.96 -9.70
CA GLN A 225 2.25 -8.86 -10.85
C GLN A 225 3.41 -7.91 -10.61
N LEU A 226 3.18 -6.81 -9.94
CA LEU A 226 4.18 -5.78 -9.66
C LEU A 226 4.85 -5.96 -8.29
N GLN A 227 4.38 -6.91 -7.47
CA GLN A 227 4.81 -7.10 -6.08
C GLN A 227 4.75 -5.80 -5.26
N VAL A 228 3.80 -4.93 -5.59
CA VAL A 228 3.62 -3.61 -4.98
C VAL A 228 2.80 -3.74 -3.69
N THR A 229 3.13 -2.91 -2.70
CA THR A 229 2.30 -2.78 -1.49
C THR A 229 1.07 -1.96 -1.81
N SER A 230 -0.09 -2.34 -1.31
CA SER A 230 -1.34 -1.62 -1.50
C SER A 230 -1.95 -1.21 -0.16
N LEU A 231 -2.28 0.07 -0.03
CA LEU A 231 -3.10 0.58 1.07
C LEU A 231 -4.38 1.17 0.50
N VAL A 232 -5.49 0.52 0.79
CA VAL A 232 -6.81 0.90 0.28
C VAL A 232 -7.65 1.45 1.41
N VAL A 233 -8.14 2.66 1.29
CA VAL A 233 -9.15 3.19 2.21
C VAL A 233 -10.53 3.08 1.55
N THR A 234 -11.47 2.50 2.26
CA THR A 234 -12.84 2.32 1.78
C THR A 234 -13.83 2.14 2.93
N HIS A 235 -15.11 2.21 2.63
CA HIS A 235 -16.21 1.78 3.50
C HIS A 235 -16.94 0.55 2.93
N ASP A 236 -16.47 0.02 1.78
CA ASP A 236 -17.12 -1.07 1.06
C ASP A 236 -16.57 -2.44 1.50
N MET A 237 -17.44 -3.24 2.14
CA MET A 237 -17.11 -4.60 2.58
C MET A 237 -16.92 -5.56 1.42
N THR A 238 -17.64 -5.38 0.30
CA THR A 238 -17.49 -6.23 -0.89
C THR A 238 -16.08 -6.10 -1.46
N SER A 239 -15.61 -4.87 -1.66
CA SER A 239 -14.23 -4.61 -2.08
C SER A 239 -13.22 -5.18 -1.08
N THR A 240 -13.44 -4.95 0.22
CA THR A 240 -12.56 -5.46 1.28
C THR A 240 -12.38 -6.98 1.20
N ASN A 241 -13.47 -7.72 1.05
CA ASN A 241 -13.45 -9.18 0.93
C ASN A 241 -12.66 -9.68 -0.29
N HIS A 242 -12.64 -8.90 -1.36
CA HIS A 242 -11.95 -9.28 -2.59
C HIS A 242 -10.45 -8.98 -2.58
N ILE A 243 -10.03 -7.91 -1.86
CA ILE A 243 -8.67 -7.40 -2.03
C ILE A 243 -7.80 -7.50 -0.78
N ALA A 244 -8.37 -7.56 0.43
CA ALA A 244 -7.59 -7.46 1.65
C ALA A 244 -6.77 -8.72 1.96
N ASP A 245 -5.51 -8.54 2.34
CA ASP A 245 -4.73 -9.51 3.10
C ASP A 245 -4.92 -9.23 4.60
N ARG A 246 -4.87 -7.95 4.99
CA ARG A 246 -5.16 -7.47 6.35
C ARG A 246 -6.15 -6.32 6.31
N VAL A 247 -6.88 -6.18 7.40
CA VAL A 247 -7.88 -5.15 7.60
C VAL A 247 -7.54 -4.36 8.86
N ALA A 248 -7.58 -3.04 8.74
CA ALA A 248 -7.57 -2.12 9.87
C ALA A 248 -8.91 -1.38 9.89
N MET A 249 -9.48 -1.14 11.07
CA MET A 249 -10.73 -0.38 11.22
C MET A 249 -10.46 0.92 11.97
N LEU A 250 -10.75 2.03 11.30
CA LEU A 250 -10.68 3.37 11.88
C LEU A 250 -12.06 3.76 12.43
N HIS A 251 -12.14 3.97 13.74
CA HIS A 251 -13.36 4.45 14.39
C HIS A 251 -13.05 5.61 15.32
N GLN A 252 -13.81 6.70 15.20
CA GLN A 252 -13.65 7.93 16.00
C GLN A 252 -12.20 8.43 16.10
N GLY A 253 -11.45 8.36 14.99
CA GLY A 253 -10.06 8.82 14.92
C GLY A 253 -9.02 7.88 15.53
N LYS A 254 -9.40 6.67 15.97
CA LYS A 254 -8.51 5.66 16.55
C LYS A 254 -8.54 4.36 15.77
N LEU A 255 -7.45 3.60 15.86
CA LEU A 255 -7.44 2.22 15.39
C LEU A 255 -8.28 1.36 16.34
N HIS A 256 -9.38 0.81 15.83
CA HIS A 256 -10.29 -0.03 16.61
C HIS A 256 -9.96 -1.52 16.43
N PHE A 257 -9.64 -1.94 15.20
CA PHE A 257 -9.26 -3.31 14.87
C PHE A 257 -8.08 -3.29 13.90
N CYS A 258 -7.20 -4.30 14.00
CA CYS A 258 -6.18 -4.58 13.00
C CYS A 258 -5.84 -6.08 13.03
N GLY A 259 -6.03 -6.78 11.92
CA GLY A 259 -5.77 -8.21 11.82
C GLY A 259 -5.87 -8.70 10.37
N THR A 260 -5.78 -10.00 10.17
CA THR A 260 -6.06 -10.65 8.88
C THR A 260 -7.55 -10.52 8.53
N LEU A 261 -7.89 -10.67 7.25
CA LEU A 261 -9.30 -10.71 6.81
C LEU A 261 -10.09 -11.82 7.52
N GLN A 262 -9.44 -12.96 7.81
CA GLN A 262 -10.07 -14.07 8.54
C GLN A 262 -10.37 -13.69 9.99
N GLU A 263 -9.43 -13.06 10.68
CA GLU A 263 -9.62 -12.58 12.05
C GLU A 263 -10.71 -11.51 12.12
N PHE A 264 -10.79 -10.63 11.11
CA PHE A 264 -11.84 -9.62 10.99
C PHE A 264 -13.23 -10.27 10.93
N HIS A 265 -13.41 -11.28 10.06
CA HIS A 265 -14.67 -12.02 9.96
C HIS A 265 -15.00 -12.86 11.20
N ALA A 266 -13.99 -13.36 11.91
CA ALA A 266 -14.17 -14.14 13.14
C ALA A 266 -14.37 -13.26 14.39
N SER A 267 -14.21 -11.93 14.26
CA SER A 267 -14.34 -11.01 15.38
C SER A 267 -15.73 -11.08 16.00
N ARG A 268 -15.77 -11.03 17.35
CA ARG A 268 -17.00 -10.92 18.15
C ARG A 268 -17.25 -9.49 18.65
N ASP A 269 -16.35 -8.57 18.30
CA ASP A 269 -16.49 -7.17 18.65
C ASP A 269 -17.77 -6.59 18.01
N PRO A 270 -18.68 -5.97 18.79
CA PRO A 270 -19.95 -5.49 18.27
C PRO A 270 -19.79 -4.49 17.12
N LEU A 271 -18.85 -3.54 17.23
CA LEU A 271 -18.63 -2.52 16.20
C LEU A 271 -18.12 -3.14 14.88
N VAL A 272 -17.24 -4.14 14.97
CA VAL A 272 -16.75 -4.89 13.81
C VAL A 272 -17.89 -5.67 13.17
N ARG A 273 -18.75 -6.33 14.00
CA ARG A 273 -19.91 -7.08 13.52
C ARG A 273 -20.93 -6.18 12.82
N ASP A 274 -21.27 -5.06 13.43
CA ASP A 274 -22.21 -4.10 12.84
C ASP A 274 -21.70 -3.57 11.51
N PHE A 275 -20.40 -3.32 11.39
CA PHE A 275 -19.80 -2.90 10.13
C PHE A 275 -19.86 -4.00 9.06
N ILE A 276 -19.57 -5.27 9.40
CA ILE A 276 -19.67 -6.42 8.50
C ILE A 276 -21.11 -6.62 8.03
N ASP A 277 -22.07 -6.51 8.95
CA ASP A 277 -23.49 -6.77 8.69
C ASP A 277 -24.22 -5.55 8.08
N GLY A 278 -23.53 -4.41 7.90
CA GLY A 278 -24.10 -3.17 7.38
C GLY A 278 -25.16 -2.57 8.30
N ARG A 279 -25.06 -2.80 9.60
CA ARG A 279 -25.98 -2.22 10.60
C ARG A 279 -25.43 -0.89 11.10
N SER A 280 -26.33 0.07 11.29
CA SER A 280 -25.98 1.29 12.03
C SER A 280 -25.77 0.96 13.50
N HIS A 281 -24.61 1.33 14.06
CA HIS A 281 -24.46 1.34 15.50
C HIS A 281 -25.36 2.46 16.05
N GLU A 282 -26.33 2.12 16.88
CA GLU A 282 -27.11 3.13 17.61
C GLU A 282 -26.14 3.87 18.51
N ILE A 283 -26.01 5.18 18.25
CA ILE A 283 -25.22 6.07 19.10
C ILE A 283 -26.18 6.46 20.23
N ASP A 284 -26.11 5.74 21.36
CA ASP A 284 -26.69 6.18 22.61
C ASP A 284 -25.98 7.43 23.15
#